data_abd07faf2aa58f45f61e07f615ca004d
#
_entry.id   abd07faf2aa58f45f61e07f615ca004d
#
_cell.length_a   1.000
_cell.length_b   1.000
_cell.length_c   1.000
_cell.angle_alpha   90.00
_cell.angle_beta   90.00
_cell.angle_gamma   90.00
#
_symmetry.space_group_name_H-M   'P 1'
#
loop_
_entity.id
_entity.type
_entity.pdbx_description
1 polymer ?
#
loop_
_entity_poly.entity_id
_entity_poly.type
_entity_poly.pdbx_seq_one_letter_code
_entity_poly.pdbx_strand_id
1 'polypeptide(L)'
;MGNLRTVKLKVSDMSFEENHNLIILGIEDDNDPPNVQMAQSVQIEMPQPLSFPLRINNAGGEFGDYEADQLWSSSVEYGHMNGNYQVTEQEISNTDQDPLYRESLNRIVAYKVRVPNGIYSVTLKLSENYYNEADIRSFDIYAEDSIMVSNLDVYAQAGKNNAFDTTISGIVIDDGILDLYFSAVKYGEGYEYAGPFLNGIEINLVQELSNDIFKAKDFSISNPYPNPFNNKLTVPIEVKKHGEVRVEIFNISGQLLDVIHRGHLETGNYELTWDAKNYSSGLYIIQTILNDKIKYEKTCLLYTSDA
;
A
#
# COMPACT_ATOMS: atom_id res chain seq x y z
N MET A 1 0.40 -4.39 -40.84
CA MET A 1 0.93 -3.99 -39.52
C MET A 1 0.47 -5.04 -38.54
N GLY A 2 1.39 -5.92 -38.09
CA GLY A 2 1.04 -7.02 -37.21
C GLY A 2 0.62 -6.53 -35.83
N ASN A 3 -0.45 -7.11 -35.31
CA ASN A 3 -0.91 -6.88 -33.95
C ASN A 3 0.16 -7.39 -32.98
N LEU A 4 0.88 -6.49 -32.31
CA LEU A 4 1.77 -6.83 -31.21
C LEU A 4 0.93 -7.42 -30.07
N ARG A 5 1.04 -8.73 -29.86
CA ARG A 5 0.42 -9.41 -28.71
C ARG A 5 1.40 -9.35 -27.54
N THR A 6 0.95 -8.81 -26.42
CA THR A 6 1.72 -8.80 -25.16
C THR A 6 1.38 -10.06 -24.38
N VAL A 7 2.40 -10.82 -24.01
CA VAL A 7 2.28 -11.97 -23.10
C VAL A 7 2.78 -11.51 -21.72
N LYS A 8 1.92 -11.61 -20.69
CA LYS A 8 2.34 -11.41 -19.31
C LYS A 8 2.72 -12.76 -18.70
N LEU A 9 3.94 -12.87 -18.24
CA LEU A 9 4.43 -14.04 -17.51
C LEU A 9 4.48 -13.67 -16.02
N LYS A 10 3.91 -14.53 -15.18
CA LYS A 10 4.10 -14.46 -13.73
C LYS A 10 5.13 -15.53 -13.37
N VAL A 11 6.28 -15.11 -12.89
CA VAL A 11 7.34 -16.01 -12.44
C VAL A 11 7.40 -15.90 -10.92
N SER A 12 7.35 -17.04 -10.23
CA SER A 12 7.55 -17.12 -8.78
C SER A 12 9.02 -17.50 -8.50
N ASP A 13 9.49 -17.14 -7.31
CA ASP A 13 10.76 -17.59 -6.76
C ASP A 13 12.03 -17.14 -7.51
N MET A 14 12.01 -15.96 -8.14
CA MET A 14 13.21 -15.34 -8.69
C MET A 14 14.01 -14.68 -7.55
N SER A 15 15.30 -15.00 -7.46
CA SER A 15 16.25 -14.35 -6.55
C SER A 15 16.76 -13.05 -7.14
N PHE A 16 16.88 -11.98 -6.32
CA PHE A 16 17.52 -10.73 -6.74
C PHE A 16 19.05 -10.85 -6.87
N GLU A 17 19.64 -11.90 -6.32
CA GLU A 17 21.09 -12.11 -6.31
C GLU A 17 21.61 -12.82 -7.58
N GLU A 18 20.72 -13.30 -8.44
CA GLU A 18 21.07 -14.09 -9.62
C GLU A 18 20.56 -13.43 -10.92
N ASN A 19 21.37 -13.51 -11.97
CA ASN A 19 20.93 -13.15 -13.31
C ASN A 19 20.03 -14.24 -13.88
N HIS A 20 18.82 -13.87 -14.27
CA HIS A 20 17.86 -14.78 -14.86
C HIS A 20 17.78 -14.62 -16.38
N ASN A 21 17.64 -15.74 -17.07
CA ASN A 21 17.43 -15.75 -18.51
C ASN A 21 16.04 -16.30 -18.83
N LEU A 22 15.23 -15.51 -19.52
CA LEU A 22 14.00 -16.00 -20.13
C LEU A 22 14.33 -16.62 -21.48
N ILE A 23 14.13 -17.93 -21.61
CA ILE A 23 14.28 -18.64 -22.88
C ILE A 23 12.89 -18.88 -23.46
N ILE A 24 12.65 -18.31 -24.63
CA ILE A 24 11.39 -18.47 -25.35
C ILE A 24 11.63 -19.47 -26.49
N LEU A 25 10.91 -20.58 -26.43
CA LEU A 25 11.02 -21.67 -27.39
C LEU A 25 9.69 -21.94 -28.07
N GLY A 26 9.72 -22.30 -29.35
CA GLY A 26 8.58 -22.88 -30.03
C GLY A 26 7.39 -21.96 -30.24
N ILE A 27 7.60 -20.64 -30.40
CA ILE A 27 6.52 -19.75 -30.80
C ILE A 27 6.23 -19.99 -32.28
N GLU A 28 4.99 -20.39 -32.56
CA GLU A 28 4.46 -20.60 -33.91
C GLU A 28 3.37 -19.56 -34.18
N ASP A 29 3.23 -19.13 -35.42
CA ASP A 29 2.10 -18.34 -35.86
C ASP A 29 0.96 -19.23 -36.39
N ASP A 30 -0.20 -18.63 -36.66
CA ASP A 30 -1.39 -19.33 -37.16
C ASP A 30 -1.33 -19.61 -38.68
N ASN A 31 -0.18 -19.50 -39.35
CA ASN A 31 -0.04 -19.78 -40.75
C ASN A 31 0.03 -21.30 -41.03
N ASP A 32 -0.26 -21.72 -42.25
CA ASP A 32 -0.15 -23.10 -42.68
C ASP A 32 0.80 -23.15 -43.92
N PRO A 33 2.04 -23.66 -43.80
CA PRO A 33 2.70 -24.13 -42.56
C PRO A 33 3.05 -23.00 -41.61
N PRO A 34 3.07 -23.28 -40.28
CA PRO A 34 3.35 -22.25 -39.28
C PRO A 34 4.81 -21.77 -39.38
N ASN A 35 5.02 -20.46 -39.20
CA ASN A 35 6.36 -19.93 -39.03
C ASN A 35 6.80 -20.15 -37.58
N VAL A 36 7.86 -20.89 -37.38
CA VAL A 36 8.45 -21.17 -36.08
C VAL A 36 9.52 -20.11 -35.79
N GLN A 37 9.34 -19.36 -34.69
CA GLN A 37 10.37 -18.46 -34.23
C GLN A 37 11.51 -19.26 -33.57
N MET A 38 12.76 -18.97 -33.98
CA MET A 38 13.94 -19.56 -33.34
C MET A 38 14.00 -19.15 -31.87
N ALA A 39 14.58 -20.02 -31.03
CA ALA A 39 14.80 -19.75 -29.62
C ALA A 39 15.46 -18.39 -29.40
N GLN A 40 14.81 -17.59 -28.55
CA GLN A 40 15.39 -16.33 -28.08
C GLN A 40 15.65 -16.43 -26.58
N SER A 41 16.83 -15.96 -26.17
CA SER A 41 17.18 -15.78 -24.78
C SER A 41 17.19 -14.28 -24.48
N VAL A 42 16.41 -13.86 -23.49
CA VAL A 42 16.40 -12.48 -23.00
C VAL A 42 16.93 -12.52 -21.57
N GLN A 43 18.01 -11.80 -21.32
CA GLN A 43 18.50 -11.61 -19.95
C GLN A 43 17.52 -10.68 -19.22
N ILE A 44 17.06 -11.12 -18.07
CA ILE A 44 16.24 -10.30 -17.16
C ILE A 44 17.20 -9.69 -16.16
N GLU A 45 17.39 -8.39 -16.28
CA GLU A 45 18.09 -7.62 -15.24
C GLU A 45 17.14 -7.42 -14.09
N MET A 46 17.48 -7.98 -12.94
CA MET A 46 16.73 -7.72 -11.72
C MET A 46 17.09 -6.34 -11.21
N PRO A 47 16.09 -5.53 -10.79
CA PRO A 47 16.36 -4.26 -10.12
C PRO A 47 17.29 -4.49 -8.93
N GLN A 48 18.27 -3.61 -8.75
CA GLN A 48 19.12 -3.69 -7.55
C GLN A 48 18.26 -3.46 -6.31
N PRO A 49 18.44 -4.25 -5.24
CA PRO A 49 17.71 -4.03 -4.00
C PRO A 49 17.94 -2.60 -3.50
N LEU A 50 16.89 -1.95 -3.03
CA LEU A 50 17.01 -0.65 -2.39
C LEU A 50 17.91 -0.76 -1.15
N SER A 51 18.80 0.21 -1.00
CA SER A 51 19.60 0.34 0.23
C SER A 51 18.86 1.18 1.26
N PHE A 52 19.02 0.83 2.54
CA PHE A 52 18.42 1.58 3.64
C PHE A 52 19.50 2.24 4.51
N PRO A 53 19.27 3.47 4.99
CA PRO A 53 18.06 4.27 4.84
C PRO A 53 17.82 4.70 3.39
N LEU A 54 16.60 4.52 2.89
CA LEU A 54 16.15 5.09 1.63
C LEU A 54 15.58 6.48 1.92
N ARG A 55 16.13 7.49 1.26
CA ARG A 55 15.71 8.89 1.39
C ARG A 55 15.25 9.44 0.07
N ILE A 56 14.11 10.10 0.05
CA ILE A 56 13.48 10.61 -1.17
C ILE A 56 13.02 12.04 -0.96
N ASN A 57 13.41 12.92 -1.89
CA ASN A 57 12.92 14.28 -1.99
C ASN A 57 11.61 14.30 -2.77
N ASN A 58 10.47 14.39 -2.09
CA ASN A 58 9.15 14.12 -2.65
C ASN A 58 8.59 15.18 -3.62
N ALA A 59 9.30 16.17 -3.97
CA ALA A 59 8.85 17.15 -4.97
C ALA A 59 9.99 17.68 -5.80
N GLY A 60 11.20 17.27 -5.49
CA GLY A 60 12.40 17.78 -6.11
C GLY A 60 13.22 16.72 -6.84
N GLY A 61 14.34 17.19 -7.34
CA GLY A 61 15.44 16.35 -7.83
C GLY A 61 16.25 15.74 -6.69
N GLU A 62 17.35 15.10 -7.03
CA GLU A 62 18.33 14.63 -6.05
C GLU A 62 18.81 15.77 -5.15
N PHE A 63 18.87 15.54 -3.86
CA PHE A 63 19.37 16.51 -2.88
C PHE A 63 20.16 15.82 -1.77
N GLY A 64 21.46 16.05 -1.72
CA GLY A 64 22.34 15.38 -0.75
C GLY A 64 22.24 13.86 -0.89
N ASP A 65 21.78 13.19 0.16
CA ASP A 65 21.53 11.75 0.18
C ASP A 65 20.09 11.37 -0.19
N TYR A 66 19.30 12.34 -0.68
CA TYR A 66 17.92 12.12 -1.09
C TYR A 66 17.84 11.90 -2.59
N GLU A 67 17.23 10.79 -2.96
CA GLU A 67 16.90 10.46 -4.35
C GLU A 67 15.75 11.33 -4.87
N ALA A 68 15.68 11.51 -6.19
CA ALA A 68 14.56 12.18 -6.81
C ALA A 68 13.28 11.35 -6.73
N ASP A 69 12.13 12.01 -6.54
CA ASP A 69 10.83 11.35 -6.56
C ASP A 69 10.36 11.02 -7.98
N GLN A 70 9.41 10.08 -8.06
CA GLN A 70 8.82 9.64 -9.33
C GLN A 70 7.38 9.14 -9.15
N LEU A 71 6.66 9.04 -10.25
CA LEU A 71 5.33 8.43 -10.25
C LEU A 71 5.43 6.91 -10.07
N TRP A 72 4.61 6.38 -9.19
CA TRP A 72 4.49 4.93 -9.00
C TRP A 72 4.00 4.22 -10.26
N SER A 73 4.68 3.15 -10.60
CA SER A 73 4.29 2.23 -11.67
C SER A 73 4.79 0.80 -11.36
N SER A 74 4.39 -0.15 -12.19
CA SER A 74 4.87 -1.52 -12.05
C SER A 74 6.36 -1.72 -12.36
N SER A 75 7.03 -0.71 -12.92
CA SER A 75 8.43 -0.75 -13.36
C SER A 75 9.38 0.06 -12.49
N VAL A 76 8.91 0.63 -11.38
CA VAL A 76 9.74 1.42 -10.46
C VAL A 76 9.73 0.82 -9.06
N GLU A 77 10.79 1.09 -8.30
CA GLU A 77 10.95 0.54 -6.95
C GLU A 77 10.23 1.39 -5.89
N TYR A 78 10.01 2.68 -6.15
CA TYR A 78 9.27 3.59 -5.28
C TYR A 78 8.59 4.68 -6.07
N GLY A 79 7.62 5.34 -5.47
CA GLY A 79 6.97 6.50 -6.07
C GLY A 79 5.63 6.88 -5.45
N HIS A 80 5.18 8.07 -5.81
CA HIS A 80 3.92 8.65 -5.37
C HIS A 80 2.76 8.32 -6.32
N MET A 81 1.55 8.33 -5.75
CA MET A 81 0.29 8.27 -6.50
C MET A 81 -0.44 9.58 -6.32
N ASN A 82 -0.68 10.27 -7.42
CA ASN A 82 -1.20 11.64 -7.47
C ASN A 82 -0.30 12.64 -6.72
N GLY A 83 -0.60 13.89 -6.92
CA GLY A 83 0.08 15.01 -6.29
C GLY A 83 0.40 16.10 -7.28
N ASN A 84 0.61 17.29 -6.75
CA ASN A 84 1.03 18.46 -7.51
C ASN A 84 2.28 19.04 -6.85
N TYR A 85 3.30 19.29 -7.61
CA TYR A 85 4.50 19.94 -7.13
C TYR A 85 4.25 21.38 -6.74
N GLN A 86 4.76 21.78 -5.60
CA GLN A 86 4.69 23.12 -5.07
C GLN A 86 6.04 23.52 -4.49
N VAL A 87 6.48 24.75 -4.72
CA VAL A 87 7.74 25.27 -4.21
C VAL A 87 7.52 26.63 -3.57
N THR A 88 8.29 26.91 -2.51
CA THR A 88 8.38 28.23 -1.89
C THR A 88 9.82 28.77 -1.95
N GLU A 89 9.94 30.09 -2.15
CA GLU A 89 11.23 30.79 -2.07
C GLU A 89 11.58 31.23 -0.63
N GLN A 90 10.67 30.97 0.33
CA GLN A 90 10.90 31.35 1.72
C GLN A 90 11.89 30.39 2.38
N GLU A 91 12.69 30.92 3.29
CA GLU A 91 13.57 30.12 4.15
C GLU A 91 12.74 29.27 5.11
N ILE A 92 13.18 28.04 5.32
CA ILE A 92 12.56 27.10 6.25
C ILE A 92 13.39 27.02 7.52
N SER A 93 12.78 27.35 8.62
CA SER A 93 13.40 27.29 9.95
C SER A 93 13.45 25.87 10.52
N ASN A 94 14.22 25.66 11.58
CA ASN A 94 14.39 24.38 12.30
C ASN A 94 14.99 23.24 11.45
N THR A 95 15.76 23.57 10.43
CA THR A 95 16.46 22.59 9.60
C THR A 95 17.76 23.17 9.04
N ASP A 96 18.73 22.31 8.79
CA ASP A 96 19.91 22.56 7.96
C ASP A 96 19.73 22.06 6.52
N GLN A 97 18.59 21.42 6.23
CA GLN A 97 18.19 20.88 4.93
C GLN A 97 17.09 21.74 4.29
N ASP A 98 17.17 23.05 4.41
CA ASP A 98 16.17 24.01 3.94
C ASP A 98 15.63 23.72 2.52
N PRO A 99 16.44 23.38 1.49
CA PRO A 99 15.92 23.08 0.15
C PRO A 99 14.92 21.90 0.12
N LEU A 100 15.12 20.86 0.93
CA LEU A 100 14.22 19.71 1.00
C LEU A 100 12.80 20.12 1.43
N TYR A 101 12.68 21.06 2.35
CA TYR A 101 11.39 21.48 2.90
C TYR A 101 10.72 22.61 2.09
N ARG A 102 11.43 23.23 1.15
CA ARG A 102 10.85 24.24 0.24
C ARG A 102 9.96 23.63 -0.82
N GLU A 103 10.27 22.43 -1.23
CA GLU A 103 9.52 21.69 -2.24
C GLU A 103 8.54 20.72 -1.56
N SER A 104 7.33 20.59 -2.09
CA SER A 104 6.34 19.68 -1.54
C SER A 104 5.47 19.07 -2.62
N LEU A 105 5.12 17.81 -2.44
CA LEU A 105 4.13 17.11 -3.21
C LEU A 105 2.77 17.28 -2.51
N ASN A 106 1.93 18.16 -3.03
CA ASN A 106 0.62 18.47 -2.46
C ASN A 106 -0.48 17.57 -3.03
N ARG A 107 -1.50 17.28 -2.23
CA ARG A 107 -2.63 16.42 -2.59
C ARG A 107 -2.18 15.01 -2.96
N ILE A 108 -1.16 14.54 -2.28
CA ILE A 108 -0.71 13.15 -2.36
C ILE A 108 -1.81 12.23 -1.82
N VAL A 109 -2.02 11.11 -2.49
CA VAL A 109 -2.97 10.08 -2.09
C VAL A 109 -2.25 8.88 -1.47
N ALA A 110 -1.16 8.46 -2.08
CA ALA A 110 -0.38 7.33 -1.59
C ALA A 110 1.09 7.44 -2.00
N TYR A 111 1.92 6.78 -1.23
CA TYR A 111 3.32 6.52 -1.54
C TYR A 111 3.61 5.03 -1.39
N LYS A 112 4.29 4.45 -2.38
CA LYS A 112 4.58 3.01 -2.40
C LYS A 112 6.06 2.76 -2.60
N VAL A 113 6.57 1.75 -1.92
CA VAL A 113 7.98 1.33 -2.03
C VAL A 113 8.07 -0.19 -2.04
N ARG A 114 8.78 -0.78 -3.00
CA ARG A 114 9.10 -2.21 -3.00
C ARG A 114 10.22 -2.45 -2.00
N VAL A 115 9.95 -3.26 -1.01
CA VAL A 115 10.88 -3.51 0.07
C VAL A 115 10.93 -5.00 0.41
N PRO A 116 12.05 -5.53 0.91
CA PRO A 116 12.06 -6.84 1.53
C PRO A 116 11.04 -6.94 2.66
N ASN A 117 10.52 -8.14 2.92
CA ASN A 117 9.68 -8.35 4.07
C ASN A 117 10.44 -8.04 5.36
N GLY A 118 9.85 -7.21 6.21
CA GLY A 118 10.58 -6.68 7.37
C GLY A 118 9.74 -5.81 8.28
N ILE A 119 10.40 -5.29 9.31
CA ILE A 119 9.85 -4.24 10.17
C ILE A 119 10.56 -2.94 9.80
N TYR A 120 9.76 -1.92 9.52
CA TYR A 120 10.24 -0.63 9.03
C TYR A 120 9.86 0.51 9.97
N SER A 121 10.64 1.58 9.88
CA SER A 121 10.25 2.91 10.34
C SER A 121 10.32 3.89 9.19
N VAL A 122 9.37 4.83 9.17
CA VAL A 122 9.26 5.87 8.15
C VAL A 122 9.22 7.22 8.83
N THR A 123 10.14 8.10 8.46
CA THR A 123 10.12 9.50 8.88
C THR A 123 9.63 10.35 7.73
N LEU A 124 8.55 11.07 7.96
CA LEU A 124 7.99 12.03 7.01
C LEU A 124 8.53 13.41 7.32
N LYS A 125 9.08 14.07 6.30
CA LYS A 125 9.60 15.43 6.32
C LYS A 125 8.51 16.36 5.85
N LEU A 126 8.10 17.32 6.66
CA LEU A 126 6.94 18.16 6.43
C LEU A 126 7.25 19.61 6.74
N SER A 127 6.72 20.55 5.97
CA SER A 127 6.70 21.98 6.27
C SER A 127 5.46 22.62 5.67
N GLU A 128 4.62 23.25 6.49
CA GLU A 128 3.49 24.01 6.00
C GLU A 128 3.96 25.34 5.42
N ASN A 129 4.03 25.44 4.09
CA ASN A 129 4.57 26.58 3.39
C ASN A 129 3.50 27.50 2.80
N TYR A 130 2.24 27.08 2.85
CA TYR A 130 1.18 27.78 2.14
C TYR A 130 0.22 28.52 3.09
N TYR A 131 -0.38 27.79 4.04
CA TYR A 131 -1.37 28.36 4.96
C TYR A 131 -0.73 29.08 6.13
N ASN A 132 -1.48 30.00 6.76
CA ASN A 132 -0.96 30.89 7.79
C ASN A 132 -1.64 30.70 9.15
N GLU A 133 -2.48 29.69 9.30
CA GLU A 133 -3.22 29.42 10.52
C GLU A 133 -3.54 27.94 10.64
N ALA A 134 -3.74 27.50 11.87
CA ALA A 134 -4.13 26.14 12.20
C ALA A 134 -5.57 25.85 11.76
N ASP A 135 -5.94 24.59 11.75
CA ASP A 135 -7.27 24.09 11.40
C ASP A 135 -7.71 24.27 9.93
N ILE A 136 -6.80 24.72 9.07
CA ILE A 136 -7.07 24.84 7.62
C ILE A 136 -6.84 23.52 6.91
N ARG A 137 -5.76 22.82 7.29
CA ARG A 137 -5.36 21.57 6.66
C ARG A 137 -4.93 20.55 7.69
N SER A 138 -5.69 19.45 7.78
CA SER A 138 -5.27 18.29 8.53
C SER A 138 -5.55 17.00 7.77
N PHE A 139 -4.77 15.97 8.04
CA PHE A 139 -4.87 14.70 7.34
C PHE A 139 -4.45 13.52 8.24
N ASP A 140 -4.98 12.36 7.91
CA ASP A 140 -4.60 11.08 8.48
C ASP A 140 -3.51 10.43 7.63
N ILE A 141 -2.62 9.70 8.27
CA ILE A 141 -1.58 8.90 7.62
C ILE A 141 -1.78 7.45 8.03
N TYR A 142 -1.89 6.60 7.02
CA TYR A 142 -1.99 5.16 7.17
C TYR A 142 -0.69 4.54 6.68
N ALA A 143 -0.21 3.53 7.39
CA ALA A 143 0.79 2.60 6.87
C ALA A 143 0.14 1.22 6.81
N GLU A 144 0.28 0.56 5.68
CA GLU A 144 -0.50 -0.62 5.36
C GLU A 144 -2.01 -0.32 5.52
N ASP A 145 -2.76 -1.13 6.21
CA ASP A 145 -4.18 -0.92 6.45
C ASP A 145 -4.48 -0.22 7.80
N SER A 146 -3.45 0.31 8.48
CA SER A 146 -3.59 0.86 9.84
C SER A 146 -3.37 2.36 9.87
N ILE A 147 -4.24 3.08 10.60
CA ILE A 147 -4.02 4.49 10.88
C ILE A 147 -2.85 4.65 11.85
N MET A 148 -1.82 5.36 11.46
CA MET A 148 -0.61 5.56 12.24
C MET A 148 -0.53 6.97 12.84
N VAL A 149 -1.03 7.97 12.11
CA VAL A 149 -1.13 9.35 12.58
C VAL A 149 -2.50 9.86 12.23
N SER A 150 -3.23 10.36 13.22
CA SER A 150 -4.58 10.87 13.02
C SER A 150 -4.62 12.38 13.16
N ASN A 151 -5.33 13.03 12.25
CA ASN A 151 -5.63 14.47 12.26
C ASN A 151 -4.37 15.35 12.39
N LEU A 152 -3.34 15.06 11.61
CA LEU A 152 -2.10 15.83 11.62
C LEU A 152 -2.33 17.20 10.97
N ASP A 153 -2.18 18.24 11.75
CA ASP A 153 -2.11 19.64 11.31
C ASP A 153 -0.66 20.14 11.52
N VAL A 154 0.11 20.21 10.43
CA VAL A 154 1.53 20.57 10.47
C VAL A 154 1.72 22.02 10.90
N TYR A 155 0.81 22.93 10.52
CA TYR A 155 0.87 24.31 10.98
C TYR A 155 0.67 24.39 12.51
N ALA A 156 -0.29 23.66 13.05
CA ALA A 156 -0.53 23.63 14.50
C ALA A 156 0.67 23.06 15.26
N GLN A 157 1.44 22.14 14.65
CA GLN A 157 2.63 21.55 15.28
C GLN A 157 3.84 22.48 15.26
N ALA A 158 4.11 23.11 14.12
CA ALA A 158 5.37 23.82 13.88
C ALA A 158 5.22 25.26 13.40
N GLY A 159 4.03 25.67 12.96
CA GLY A 159 3.81 26.95 12.30
C GLY A 159 4.23 26.93 10.83
N LYS A 160 4.15 28.11 10.20
CA LYS A 160 4.51 28.24 8.78
C LYS A 160 6.01 28.29 8.56
N ASN A 161 6.47 27.69 7.46
CA ASN A 161 7.87 27.65 7.03
C ASN A 161 8.80 27.14 8.14
N ASN A 162 8.36 26.14 8.87
CA ASN A 162 9.17 25.44 9.86
C ASN A 162 9.18 23.94 9.53
N ALA A 163 10.36 23.36 9.58
CA ALA A 163 10.52 21.92 9.42
C ALA A 163 9.87 21.18 10.59
N PHE A 164 9.12 20.14 10.26
CA PHE A 164 8.48 19.22 11.19
C PHE A 164 8.65 17.80 10.68
N ASP A 165 9.26 16.97 11.49
CA ASP A 165 9.45 15.56 11.21
C ASP A 165 8.55 14.71 12.09
N THR A 166 7.93 13.70 11.52
CA THR A 166 7.19 12.70 12.29
C THR A 166 7.62 11.30 11.86
N THR A 167 7.86 10.43 12.84
CA THR A 167 8.31 9.07 12.60
C THR A 167 7.25 8.05 12.99
N ILE A 168 6.91 7.22 12.04
CA ILE A 168 6.05 6.06 12.20
C ILE A 168 6.95 4.83 12.33
N SER A 169 6.77 4.04 13.38
CA SER A 169 7.61 2.87 13.67
C SER A 169 6.80 1.60 13.79
N GLY A 170 7.45 0.45 13.57
CA GLY A 170 6.82 -0.86 13.72
C GLY A 170 5.92 -1.24 12.54
N ILE A 171 6.15 -0.67 11.37
CA ILE A 171 5.42 -1.05 10.15
C ILE A 171 5.90 -2.43 9.72
N VAL A 172 4.99 -3.40 9.70
CA VAL A 172 5.30 -4.79 9.31
C VAL A 172 4.92 -5.01 7.86
N ILE A 173 5.92 -5.29 7.03
CA ILE A 173 5.72 -5.58 5.61
C ILE A 173 5.83 -7.09 5.39
N ASP A 174 4.81 -7.69 4.79
CA ASP A 174 4.74 -9.12 4.52
C ASP A 174 4.40 -9.48 3.06
N ASP A 175 4.13 -8.49 2.22
CA ASP A 175 3.80 -8.67 0.81
C ASP A 175 4.82 -8.05 -0.15
N GLY A 176 5.89 -7.45 0.40
CA GLY A 176 6.99 -6.85 -0.38
C GLY A 176 6.75 -5.41 -0.83
N ILE A 177 5.67 -4.77 -0.36
CA ILE A 177 5.36 -3.38 -0.70
C ILE A 177 5.01 -2.62 0.58
N LEU A 178 5.75 -1.56 0.87
CA LEU A 178 5.39 -0.59 1.91
C LEU A 178 4.41 0.40 1.29
N ASP A 179 3.20 0.42 1.82
CA ASP A 179 2.09 1.28 1.39
C ASP A 179 1.80 2.37 2.43
N LEU A 180 1.93 3.63 2.02
CA LEU A 180 1.48 4.77 2.81
C LEU A 180 0.29 5.42 2.12
N TYR A 181 -0.78 5.68 2.86
CA TYR A 181 -1.96 6.41 2.38
C TYR A 181 -2.19 7.66 3.19
N PHE A 182 -2.64 8.71 2.48
CA PHE A 182 -2.89 10.01 3.05
C PHE A 182 -4.34 10.41 2.79
N SER A 183 -5.09 10.69 3.86
CA SER A 183 -6.50 11.04 3.77
C SER A 183 -6.76 12.39 4.44
N ALA A 184 -7.29 13.34 3.70
CA ALA A 184 -7.67 14.62 4.26
C ALA A 184 -8.82 14.46 5.28
N VAL A 185 -8.66 15.05 6.46
CA VAL A 185 -9.66 15.01 7.54
C VAL A 185 -10.47 16.30 7.54
N LYS A 186 -9.81 17.44 7.41
CA LYS A 186 -10.46 18.75 7.50
C LYS A 186 -9.90 19.71 6.48
N TYR A 187 -10.81 20.50 5.92
CA TYR A 187 -10.51 21.70 5.15
C TYR A 187 -11.18 22.86 5.84
N GLY A 188 -10.50 24.00 5.93
CA GLY A 188 -11.15 25.24 6.30
C GLY A 188 -12.23 25.62 5.27
N GLU A 189 -13.22 26.38 5.66
CA GLU A 189 -14.25 26.91 4.75
C GLU A 189 -13.60 27.73 3.61
N GLY A 190 -13.87 27.35 2.37
CA GLY A 190 -13.21 27.94 1.19
C GLY A 190 -11.84 27.35 0.82
N TYR A 191 -11.40 26.29 1.51
CA TYR A 191 -10.10 25.62 1.28
C TYR A 191 -10.24 24.18 0.81
N GLU A 192 -11.19 23.88 -0.05
CA GLU A 192 -11.50 22.53 -0.55
C GLU A 192 -10.32 21.88 -1.30
N TYR A 193 -9.27 22.66 -1.55
CA TYR A 193 -8.04 22.17 -2.18
C TYR A 193 -6.90 21.89 -1.21
N ALA A 194 -7.11 22.08 0.08
CA ALA A 194 -6.10 21.85 1.12
C ALA A 194 -5.94 20.34 1.42
N GLY A 195 -5.30 19.58 0.55
CA GLY A 195 -5.06 18.15 0.70
C GLY A 195 -3.77 17.82 1.46
N PRO A 196 -3.53 16.54 1.77
CA PRO A 196 -2.28 16.06 2.35
C PRO A 196 -1.06 16.48 1.51
N PHE A 197 0.08 16.61 2.16
CA PHE A 197 1.31 16.95 1.47
C PHE A 197 2.52 16.25 2.10
N LEU A 198 3.63 16.21 1.35
CA LEU A 198 4.88 15.59 1.77
C LEU A 198 6.07 16.33 1.12
N ASN A 199 7.09 16.66 1.90
CA ASN A 199 8.32 17.28 1.40
C ASN A 199 9.41 16.23 1.16
N GLY A 200 9.57 15.29 2.07
CA GLY A 200 10.53 14.21 1.95
C GLY A 200 10.15 13.00 2.80
N ILE A 201 10.76 11.88 2.49
CA ILE A 201 10.56 10.63 3.21
C ILE A 201 11.90 9.95 3.47
N GLU A 202 12.06 9.41 4.67
CA GLU A 202 13.17 8.53 5.01
C GLU A 202 12.62 7.20 5.52
N ILE A 203 13.06 6.10 4.91
CA ILE A 203 12.60 4.75 5.22
C ILE A 203 13.80 3.96 5.75
N ASN A 204 13.64 3.39 6.94
CA ASN A 204 14.66 2.58 7.59
C ASN A 204 14.16 1.15 7.76
N LEU A 205 14.95 0.18 7.36
CA LEU A 205 14.76 -1.22 7.72
C LEU A 205 15.25 -1.42 9.16
N VAL A 206 14.33 -1.71 10.06
CA VAL A 206 14.63 -1.94 11.48
C VAL A 206 15.03 -3.40 11.70
N GLN A 207 14.34 -4.32 11.05
CA GLN A 207 14.58 -5.75 11.17
C GLN A 207 14.12 -6.46 9.89
N GLU A 208 15.01 -7.23 9.29
CA GLU A 208 14.61 -8.19 8.26
C GLU A 208 13.82 -9.32 8.89
N LEU A 209 12.73 -9.69 8.25
CA LEU A 209 11.99 -10.87 8.62
C LEU A 209 12.38 -11.97 7.63
N SER A 210 12.99 -13.05 8.12
CA SER A 210 13.35 -14.16 7.25
C SER A 210 12.11 -14.70 6.53
N ASN A 211 12.25 -15.07 5.25
CA ASN A 211 11.18 -15.69 4.46
C ASN A 211 10.55 -16.91 5.15
N ASP A 212 11.26 -17.56 6.09
CA ASP A 212 10.75 -18.68 6.86
C ASP A 212 9.69 -18.27 7.90
N ILE A 213 9.75 -17.03 8.41
CA ILE A 213 8.72 -16.49 9.31
C ILE A 213 7.43 -16.20 8.54
N PHE A 214 7.52 -15.78 7.25
CA PHE A 214 6.36 -15.50 6.41
C PHE A 214 5.81 -16.72 5.66
N LYS A 215 6.66 -17.75 5.40
CA LYS A 215 6.18 -19.04 4.87
C LYS A 215 5.24 -19.75 5.84
N ALA A 216 5.31 -19.43 7.13
CA ALA A 216 4.37 -19.85 8.14
C ALA A 216 3.34 -18.75 8.44
N LYS A 217 2.60 -18.26 7.44
CA LYS A 217 1.34 -17.55 7.73
C LYS A 217 0.49 -18.54 8.53
N ASP A 218 0.17 -18.19 9.78
CA ASP A 218 -0.65 -19.05 10.64
C ASP A 218 -2.01 -19.31 9.99
N PHE A 219 -2.40 -18.40 9.09
CA PHE A 219 -3.58 -18.52 8.24
C PHE A 219 -3.47 -17.67 6.98
N SER A 220 -4.25 -18.04 5.96
CA SER A 220 -4.52 -17.19 4.80
C SER A 220 -6.02 -17.07 4.58
N ILE A 221 -6.46 -15.92 4.08
CA ILE A 221 -7.82 -15.71 3.62
C ILE A 221 -7.72 -15.54 2.12
N SER A 222 -8.50 -16.32 1.37
CA SER A 222 -8.70 -16.08 -0.04
C SER A 222 -9.83 -15.08 -0.26
N ASN A 223 -9.86 -14.45 -1.41
CA ASN A 223 -10.91 -13.47 -1.72
C ASN A 223 -12.29 -14.05 -1.43
N PRO A 224 -13.11 -13.37 -0.59
CA PRO A 224 -14.48 -13.78 -0.34
C PRO A 224 -15.30 -13.81 -1.63
N TYR A 225 -16.16 -14.79 -1.76
CA TYR A 225 -16.95 -14.99 -2.97
C TYR A 225 -18.41 -15.40 -2.73
N PRO A 226 -19.30 -15.03 -3.67
CA PRO A 226 -19.09 -14.08 -4.77
C PRO A 226 -18.84 -12.66 -4.25
N ASN A 227 -18.18 -11.81 -5.01
CA ASN A 227 -18.00 -10.40 -4.67
C ASN A 227 -18.07 -9.55 -5.96
N PRO A 228 -19.10 -8.72 -6.18
CA PRO A 228 -20.24 -8.47 -5.31
C PRO A 228 -21.12 -9.71 -5.07
N PHE A 229 -21.82 -9.73 -3.90
CA PHE A 229 -22.65 -10.85 -3.51
C PHE A 229 -24.10 -10.42 -3.23
N ASN A 230 -25.00 -11.41 -3.24
CA ASN A 230 -26.40 -11.25 -2.86
C ASN A 230 -26.73 -12.29 -1.77
N ASN A 231 -27.22 -11.84 -0.64
CA ASN A 231 -27.63 -12.60 0.53
C ASN A 231 -26.53 -13.39 1.25
N LYS A 232 -25.67 -14.13 0.57
CA LYS A 232 -24.67 -15.01 1.20
C LYS A 232 -23.30 -14.79 0.59
N LEU A 233 -22.31 -14.71 1.48
CA LEU A 233 -20.90 -14.59 1.16
C LEU A 233 -20.14 -15.75 1.78
N THR A 234 -19.27 -16.37 1.01
CA THR A 234 -18.32 -17.36 1.52
C THR A 234 -16.98 -16.69 1.77
N VAL A 235 -16.43 -16.93 2.95
CA VAL A 235 -15.10 -16.45 3.38
C VAL A 235 -14.20 -17.68 3.53
N PRO A 236 -13.33 -17.97 2.53
CA PRO A 236 -12.41 -19.09 2.60
C PRO A 236 -11.22 -18.77 3.50
N ILE A 237 -10.91 -19.63 4.45
CA ILE A 237 -9.78 -19.48 5.37
C ILE A 237 -8.96 -20.78 5.35
N GLU A 238 -7.67 -20.67 5.10
CA GLU A 238 -6.70 -21.74 5.31
C GLU A 238 -6.00 -21.49 6.65
N VAL A 239 -6.20 -22.37 7.62
CA VAL A 239 -5.53 -22.36 8.92
C VAL A 239 -4.30 -23.27 8.83
N LYS A 240 -3.11 -22.70 8.93
CA LYS A 240 -1.82 -23.42 8.87
C LYS A 240 -1.29 -23.78 10.24
N LYS A 241 -1.70 -23.03 11.26
CA LYS A 241 -1.40 -23.28 12.66
C LYS A 241 -2.67 -23.13 13.47
N HIS A 242 -3.04 -24.16 14.21
CA HIS A 242 -4.24 -24.17 15.04
C HIS A 242 -4.25 -23.03 16.07
N GLY A 243 -5.43 -22.52 16.36
CA GLY A 243 -5.59 -21.43 17.32
C GLY A 243 -7.01 -20.88 17.40
N GLU A 244 -7.18 -19.90 18.27
CA GLU A 244 -8.44 -19.16 18.37
C GLU A 244 -8.62 -18.26 17.17
N VAL A 245 -9.68 -18.53 16.39
CA VAL A 245 -10.05 -17.76 15.21
C VAL A 245 -11.30 -16.95 15.50
N ARG A 246 -11.30 -15.70 15.09
CA ARG A 246 -12.45 -14.83 15.14
C ARG A 246 -12.62 -14.14 13.79
N VAL A 247 -13.82 -14.23 13.21
CA VAL A 247 -14.17 -13.58 11.94
C VAL A 247 -15.36 -12.69 12.15
N GLU A 248 -15.15 -11.41 11.98
CA GLU A 248 -16.08 -10.33 12.31
C GLU A 248 -16.39 -9.49 11.08
N ILE A 249 -17.61 -9.00 10.99
CA ILE A 249 -18.10 -8.17 9.91
C ILE A 249 -18.37 -6.76 10.44
N PHE A 250 -17.82 -5.77 9.75
CA PHE A 250 -17.99 -4.35 10.09
C PHE A 250 -18.60 -3.58 8.91
N ASN A 251 -19.29 -2.50 9.22
CA ASN A 251 -19.63 -1.49 8.23
C ASN A 251 -18.46 -0.51 8.00
N ILE A 252 -18.60 0.37 7.01
CA ILE A 252 -17.58 1.39 6.68
C ILE A 252 -17.33 2.41 7.80
N SER A 253 -18.21 2.48 8.79
CA SER A 253 -18.05 3.33 9.97
C SER A 253 -17.30 2.62 11.11
N GLY A 254 -16.82 1.39 10.89
CA GLY A 254 -16.10 0.61 11.89
C GLY A 254 -17.01 -0.02 12.96
N GLN A 255 -18.33 -0.02 12.77
CA GLN A 255 -19.25 -0.66 13.69
C GLN A 255 -19.32 -2.17 13.41
N LEU A 256 -19.12 -2.99 14.45
CA LEU A 256 -19.30 -4.43 14.40
C LEU A 256 -20.76 -4.76 14.14
N LEU A 257 -21.03 -5.53 13.09
CA LEU A 257 -22.38 -5.93 12.69
C LEU A 257 -22.67 -7.40 12.98
N ASP A 258 -21.67 -8.27 12.77
CA ASP A 258 -21.85 -9.72 12.90
C ASP A 258 -20.54 -10.42 13.26
N VAL A 259 -20.64 -11.62 13.80
CA VAL A 259 -19.51 -12.50 14.10
C VAL A 259 -19.80 -13.87 13.49
N ILE A 260 -19.20 -14.16 12.34
CA ILE A 260 -19.49 -15.38 11.61
C ILE A 260 -18.69 -16.59 12.12
N HIS A 261 -17.62 -16.35 12.87
CA HIS A 261 -16.91 -17.40 13.60
C HIS A 261 -16.22 -16.85 14.86
N ARG A 262 -16.25 -17.64 15.92
CA ARG A 262 -15.47 -17.43 17.14
C ARG A 262 -15.21 -18.78 17.80
N GLY A 263 -13.94 -19.20 17.82
CA GLY A 263 -13.54 -20.43 18.47
C GLY A 263 -12.24 -21.00 17.90
N HIS A 264 -11.83 -22.12 18.45
CA HIS A 264 -10.61 -22.81 18.04
C HIS A 264 -10.81 -23.51 16.70
N LEU A 265 -9.86 -23.31 15.76
CA LEU A 265 -9.77 -24.09 14.52
C LEU A 265 -8.46 -24.86 14.46
N GLU A 266 -8.55 -26.09 14.01
CA GLU A 266 -7.41 -26.93 13.68
C GLU A 266 -6.83 -26.54 12.33
N THR A 267 -5.65 -27.07 12.02
CA THR A 267 -5.03 -26.87 10.69
C THR A 267 -5.93 -27.47 9.60
N GLY A 268 -6.25 -26.67 8.59
CA GLY A 268 -7.15 -27.07 7.51
C GLY A 268 -7.74 -25.90 6.73
N ASN A 269 -8.56 -26.24 5.73
CA ASN A 269 -9.31 -25.28 4.93
C ASN A 269 -10.76 -25.22 5.41
N TYR A 270 -11.25 -24.00 5.59
CA TYR A 270 -12.59 -23.71 6.08
C TYR A 270 -13.29 -22.74 5.15
N GLU A 271 -14.59 -22.95 4.95
CA GLU A 271 -15.47 -22.04 4.23
C GLU A 271 -16.51 -21.51 5.21
N LEU A 272 -16.29 -20.32 5.71
CA LEU A 272 -17.24 -19.67 6.60
C LEU A 272 -18.26 -18.88 5.78
N THR A 273 -19.52 -18.92 6.19
CA THR A 273 -20.60 -18.24 5.45
C THR A 273 -21.19 -17.11 6.27
N TRP A 274 -21.29 -15.94 5.66
CA TRP A 274 -22.06 -14.83 6.17
C TRP A 274 -23.41 -14.76 5.48
N ASP A 275 -24.54 -14.79 6.25
CA ASP A 275 -25.89 -14.57 5.75
C ASP A 275 -26.28 -13.10 5.97
N ALA A 276 -26.19 -12.32 4.91
CA ALA A 276 -26.36 -10.88 4.96
C ALA A 276 -27.77 -10.40 4.66
N LYS A 277 -28.80 -11.28 4.70
CA LYS A 277 -30.19 -10.94 4.32
C LYS A 277 -30.80 -9.72 5.01
N ASN A 278 -30.33 -9.42 6.21
CA ASN A 278 -30.88 -8.34 7.03
C ASN A 278 -30.04 -7.06 6.97
N TYR A 279 -29.02 -7.00 6.10
CA TYR A 279 -28.13 -5.87 5.95
C TYR A 279 -28.38 -5.14 4.62
N SER A 280 -28.18 -3.83 4.59
CA SER A 280 -28.39 -3.01 3.38
C SER A 280 -27.29 -3.24 2.33
N SER A 281 -27.60 -3.01 1.06
CA SER A 281 -26.57 -2.93 0.01
C SER A 281 -25.50 -1.92 0.42
N GLY A 282 -24.23 -2.29 0.23
CA GLY A 282 -23.11 -1.46 0.61
C GLY A 282 -21.78 -2.21 0.70
N LEU A 283 -20.75 -1.48 1.09
CA LEU A 283 -19.41 -2.01 1.33
C LEU A 283 -19.29 -2.48 2.80
N TYR A 284 -18.68 -3.64 2.99
CA TYR A 284 -18.43 -4.25 4.29
C TYR A 284 -16.98 -4.67 4.41
N ILE A 285 -16.49 -4.69 5.64
CA ILE A 285 -15.14 -5.10 6.00
C ILE A 285 -15.23 -6.39 6.79
N ILE A 286 -14.48 -7.40 6.38
CA ILE A 286 -14.32 -8.67 7.08
C ILE A 286 -12.99 -8.61 7.82
N GLN A 287 -13.02 -8.73 9.13
CA GLN A 287 -11.83 -8.84 9.95
C GLN A 287 -11.67 -10.29 10.41
N THR A 288 -10.52 -10.87 10.15
CA THR A 288 -10.15 -12.19 10.66
C THR A 288 -8.96 -12.09 11.60
N ILE A 289 -9.10 -12.67 12.78
CA ILE A 289 -8.10 -12.67 13.83
C ILE A 289 -7.75 -14.13 14.14
N LEU A 290 -6.46 -14.46 14.11
CA LEU A 290 -5.91 -15.73 14.59
C LEU A 290 -4.63 -15.46 15.39
N ASN A 291 -4.60 -15.88 16.66
CA ASN A 291 -3.42 -15.75 17.53
C ASN A 291 -2.80 -14.34 17.49
N ASP A 292 -3.63 -13.29 17.66
CA ASP A 292 -3.27 -11.87 17.62
C ASP A 292 -2.84 -11.31 16.24
N LYS A 293 -2.91 -12.12 15.20
CA LYS A 293 -2.72 -11.65 13.81
C LYS A 293 -4.06 -11.30 13.20
N ILE A 294 -4.11 -10.17 12.53
CA ILE A 294 -5.34 -9.61 11.97
C ILE A 294 -5.19 -9.49 10.46
N LYS A 295 -6.24 -9.85 9.73
CA LYS A 295 -6.41 -9.59 8.30
C LYS A 295 -7.75 -8.98 8.02
N TYR A 296 -7.78 -8.12 7.00
CA TYR A 296 -8.98 -7.45 6.52
C TYR A 296 -9.23 -7.77 5.05
N GLU A 297 -10.50 -8.02 4.72
CA GLU A 297 -10.98 -8.15 3.35
C GLU A 297 -12.18 -7.25 3.14
N LYS A 298 -12.35 -6.75 1.90
CA LYS A 298 -13.48 -5.90 1.52
C LYS A 298 -14.46 -6.69 0.67
N THR A 299 -15.76 -6.50 0.91
CA THR A 299 -16.81 -7.13 0.12
C THR A 299 -17.98 -6.18 -0.12
N CYS A 300 -18.69 -6.38 -1.22
CA CYS A 300 -19.80 -5.53 -1.63
C CYS A 300 -21.09 -6.36 -1.69
N LEU A 301 -22.07 -5.99 -0.84
CA LEU A 301 -23.43 -6.55 -0.89
C LEU A 301 -24.27 -5.72 -1.87
N LEU A 302 -24.81 -6.38 -2.89
CA LEU A 302 -25.71 -5.77 -3.86
C LEU A 302 -27.00 -6.59 -3.93
N TYR A 303 -28.12 -5.99 -3.55
CA TYR A 303 -29.41 -6.53 -3.91
C TYR A 303 -29.78 -6.08 -5.31
N THR A 304 -29.87 -7.03 -6.23
CA THR A 304 -30.59 -6.77 -7.49
C THR A 304 -32.07 -6.75 -7.15
N SER A 305 -32.73 -5.61 -7.30
CA SER A 305 -34.19 -5.60 -7.34
C SER A 305 -34.59 -6.38 -8.57
N ASP A 306 -35.18 -7.55 -8.38
CA ASP A 306 -35.86 -8.25 -9.47
C ASP A 306 -36.92 -7.30 -10.01
N ALA A 307 -36.82 -6.99 -11.33
CA ALA A 307 -37.79 -6.22 -12.09
C ALA A 307 -39.09 -7.00 -12.28
#